data_9a58a052e5fb33024ad7fdd83e86d233
#
_entry.id   9a58a052e5fb33024ad7fdd83e86d233
#
_cell.length_a   1.000
_cell.length_b   1.000
_cell.length_c   1.000
_cell.angle_alpha   90.00
_cell.angle_beta   90.00
_cell.angle_gamma   90.00
#
_symmetry.space_group_name_H-M   'P 1'
#
loop_
_entity.id
_entity.type
_entity.pdbx_description
1 polymer ?
#
loop_
_entity_poly.entity_id
_entity_poly.type
_entity_poly.pdbx_seq_one_letter_code
_entity_poly.pdbx_strand_id
1 'polypeptide(L)'
;QGGICVLHDKDDYNSYFEDTMKAGHYENDEASVEIMIRSSRSVVEDLLQFGADFQKDENGELVFTREGAHSEKRIIFHKDVTGKEITSKLLTQVKKLDNVAIYEYTTMTDILVEDGECKGIIAEKAGDLIEIYAPDTIWASGGIGGLYKHSTNFPHLTGDALEISKKHGIRLDHLDYVQIHPTTLYSKKPGRRFLISESVRGEGAILLNRKGERFVDELLPRDVVARAIYEQMEKDDMPYVHLSLENIDKKTIMEHFPNIYQHCLEEGYDVTKEWIPVVPAQHYFMGGIWVDKDSHTSMNHLYAVGETSCNGVHGANRLASNSLLESLVFAKRAAEKIKSERNEEIKV
;
A
#
# COMPACT_ATOMS: atom_id res chain seq x y z
N GLN A 1 1.11 -2.54 8.81
CA GLN A 1 1.55 -3.91 8.63
C GLN A 1 2.48 -3.99 7.42
N GLY A 2 3.26 -5.09 7.27
CA GLY A 2 4.27 -5.22 6.24
C GLY A 2 5.48 -4.32 6.48
N GLY A 3 6.21 -3.99 5.40
CA GLY A 3 7.39 -3.17 5.44
C GLY A 3 7.45 -2.18 4.29
N ILE A 4 8.62 -1.63 4.05
CA ILE A 4 8.94 -0.80 2.88
C ILE A 4 10.20 -1.34 2.21
N CYS A 5 10.11 -1.55 0.90
CA CYS A 5 11.27 -1.98 0.11
C CYS A 5 12.30 -0.84 -0.01
N VAL A 6 13.56 -1.21 0.01
CA VAL A 6 14.67 -0.30 -0.27
C VAL A 6 15.79 -1.05 -0.96
N LEU A 7 16.46 -0.41 -1.88
CA LEU A 7 17.63 -0.96 -2.56
C LEU A 7 18.76 -1.19 -1.53
N HIS A 8 19.07 -2.46 -1.25
CA HIS A 8 20.03 -2.83 -0.21
C HIS A 8 21.46 -2.40 -0.59
N ASP A 9 21.89 -2.76 -1.80
CA ASP A 9 23.17 -2.33 -2.40
C ASP A 9 23.04 -2.13 -3.92
N LYS A 10 24.16 -1.81 -4.60
CA LYS A 10 24.12 -1.60 -6.05
C LYS A 10 23.84 -2.88 -6.83
N ASP A 11 24.20 -4.02 -6.29
CA ASP A 11 24.09 -5.32 -6.95
C ASP A 11 22.64 -5.87 -6.86
N ASP A 12 21.86 -5.42 -5.87
CA ASP A 12 20.43 -5.78 -5.68
C ASP A 12 19.50 -5.16 -6.75
N TYR A 13 19.92 -4.16 -7.52
CA TYR A 13 19.05 -3.47 -8.48
C TYR A 13 18.39 -4.42 -9.48
N ASN A 14 19.16 -5.29 -10.12
CA ASN A 14 18.65 -6.16 -11.16
C ASN A 14 17.66 -7.19 -10.59
N SER A 15 17.93 -7.76 -9.42
CA SER A 15 17.04 -8.70 -8.76
C SER A 15 15.76 -8.01 -8.27
N TYR A 16 15.85 -6.78 -7.78
CA TYR A 16 14.69 -6.02 -7.33
C TYR A 16 13.80 -5.60 -8.52
N PHE A 17 14.43 -5.16 -9.62
CA PHE A 17 13.72 -4.83 -10.85
C PHE A 17 12.97 -6.06 -11.39
N GLU A 18 13.67 -7.19 -11.53
CA GLU A 18 13.08 -8.44 -12.03
C GLU A 18 11.96 -8.98 -11.14
N ASP A 19 12.13 -8.97 -9.81
CA ASP A 19 11.08 -9.37 -8.86
C ASP A 19 9.83 -8.50 -9.02
N THR A 20 10.01 -7.17 -9.22
CA THR A 20 8.90 -6.24 -9.42
C THR A 20 8.17 -6.49 -10.73
N MET A 21 8.92 -6.64 -11.83
CA MET A 21 8.38 -6.93 -13.17
C MET A 21 7.63 -8.26 -13.19
N LYS A 22 8.24 -9.31 -12.64
CA LYS A 22 7.63 -10.64 -12.57
C LYS A 22 6.35 -10.65 -11.74
N ALA A 23 6.35 -9.99 -10.59
CA ALA A 23 5.17 -9.88 -9.75
C ALA A 23 4.03 -9.16 -10.46
N GLY A 24 4.32 -8.12 -11.26
CA GLY A 24 3.38 -7.36 -12.07
C GLY A 24 2.99 -8.02 -13.38
N HIS A 25 3.41 -9.27 -13.62
CA HIS A 25 3.19 -10.02 -14.86
C HIS A 25 3.81 -9.37 -16.10
N TYR A 26 4.88 -8.58 -15.93
CA TYR A 26 5.55 -7.80 -16.97
C TYR A 26 4.63 -6.77 -17.65
N GLU A 27 3.54 -6.39 -16.98
CA GLU A 27 2.64 -5.30 -17.41
C GLU A 27 2.99 -3.97 -16.75
N ASN A 28 4.14 -3.92 -16.09
CA ASN A 28 4.67 -2.73 -15.42
C ASN A 28 5.22 -1.73 -16.46
N ASP A 29 5.19 -0.44 -16.10
CA ASP A 29 5.98 0.56 -16.78
C ASP A 29 7.43 0.53 -16.26
N GLU A 30 8.36 0.07 -17.09
CA GLU A 30 9.78 -0.12 -16.72
C GLU A 30 10.43 1.16 -16.19
N ALA A 31 10.13 2.32 -16.77
CA ALA A 31 10.70 3.59 -16.34
C ALA A 31 10.18 3.99 -14.96
N SER A 32 8.91 3.76 -14.66
CA SER A 32 8.35 4.00 -13.34
C SER A 32 8.96 3.07 -12.28
N VAL A 33 9.16 1.79 -12.63
CA VAL A 33 9.84 0.83 -11.75
C VAL A 33 11.27 1.26 -11.46
N GLU A 34 12.03 1.65 -12.49
CA GLU A 34 13.39 2.15 -12.32
C GLU A 34 13.46 3.39 -11.42
N ILE A 35 12.57 4.37 -11.64
CA ILE A 35 12.46 5.58 -10.82
C ILE A 35 12.23 5.20 -9.36
N MET A 36 11.25 4.33 -9.10
CA MET A 36 10.94 3.89 -7.73
C MET A 36 12.14 3.26 -7.05
N ILE A 37 12.78 2.29 -7.68
CA ILE A 37 13.90 1.54 -7.10
C ILE A 37 15.10 2.46 -6.83
N ARG A 38 15.49 3.27 -7.80
CA ARG A 38 16.66 4.16 -7.66
C ARG A 38 16.44 5.26 -6.61
N SER A 39 15.21 5.69 -6.40
CA SER A 39 14.85 6.71 -5.40
C SER A 39 14.71 6.14 -3.99
N SER A 40 14.66 4.82 -3.81
CA SER A 40 14.29 4.17 -2.56
C SER A 40 15.17 4.57 -1.37
N ARG A 41 16.50 4.66 -1.57
CA ARG A 41 17.44 5.04 -0.50
C ARG A 41 17.21 6.46 -0.03
N SER A 42 17.08 7.42 -0.94
CA SER A 42 16.85 8.82 -0.56
C SER A 42 15.54 9.02 0.18
N VAL A 43 14.50 8.28 -0.20
CA VAL A 43 13.21 8.31 0.50
C VAL A 43 13.33 7.73 1.92
N VAL A 44 14.06 6.63 2.10
CA VAL A 44 14.30 6.06 3.42
C VAL A 44 15.14 7.00 4.28
N GLU A 45 16.14 7.65 3.72
CA GLU A 45 16.94 8.68 4.42
C GLU A 45 16.05 9.85 4.88
N ASP A 46 15.14 10.34 4.04
CA ASP A 46 14.16 11.36 4.42
C ASP A 46 13.27 10.88 5.58
N LEU A 47 12.77 9.63 5.55
CA LEU A 47 11.97 9.07 6.62
C LEU A 47 12.73 9.01 7.94
N LEU A 48 13.99 8.60 7.92
CA LEU A 48 14.85 8.57 9.12
C LEU A 48 15.07 9.98 9.67
N GLN A 49 15.28 10.98 8.80
CA GLN A 49 15.39 12.39 9.21
C GLN A 49 14.09 12.93 9.81
N PHE A 50 12.93 12.47 9.33
CA PHE A 50 11.62 12.80 9.91
C PHE A 50 11.30 12.03 11.19
N GLY A 51 12.23 11.16 11.64
CA GLY A 51 12.15 10.44 12.90
C GLY A 51 11.41 9.10 12.83
N ALA A 52 11.27 8.52 11.63
CA ALA A 52 10.79 7.14 11.52
C ALA A 52 11.79 6.18 12.14
N ASP A 53 11.29 5.23 12.94
CA ASP A 53 12.08 4.23 13.62
C ASP A 53 11.87 2.86 12.95
N PHE A 54 12.94 2.33 12.35
CA PHE A 54 12.96 1.00 11.77
C PHE A 54 13.78 0.05 12.63
N GLN A 55 13.49 -1.24 12.53
CA GLN A 55 14.21 -2.27 13.27
C GLN A 55 15.71 -2.21 12.98
N LYS A 56 16.53 -2.25 14.06
CA LYS A 56 17.99 -2.22 13.98
C LYS A 56 18.58 -3.41 14.74
N ASP A 57 19.75 -3.83 14.32
CA ASP A 57 20.55 -4.85 15.00
C ASP A 57 21.33 -4.25 16.20
N GLU A 58 22.14 -5.08 16.84
CA GLU A 58 22.98 -4.71 18.00
C GLU A 58 24.03 -3.63 17.65
N ASN A 59 24.40 -3.48 16.39
CA ASN A 59 25.34 -2.47 15.89
C ASN A 59 24.66 -1.17 15.47
N GLY A 60 23.32 -1.11 15.51
CA GLY A 60 22.53 0.02 15.08
C GLY A 60 22.24 0.06 13.57
N GLU A 61 22.57 -1.01 12.82
CA GLU A 61 22.31 -1.13 11.38
C GLU A 61 20.87 -1.60 11.15
N LEU A 62 20.29 -1.19 10.01
CA LEU A 62 18.94 -1.59 9.62
C LEU A 62 18.85 -3.10 9.39
N VAL A 63 17.83 -3.73 9.97
CA VAL A 63 17.52 -5.14 9.74
C VAL A 63 16.63 -5.27 8.51
N PHE A 64 17.01 -6.17 7.60
CA PHE A 64 16.27 -6.48 6.39
C PHE A 64 15.58 -7.83 6.48
N THR A 65 14.33 -7.87 6.04
CA THR A 65 13.55 -9.10 5.90
C THR A 65 13.15 -9.34 4.44
N ARG A 66 12.56 -10.51 4.20
CA ARG A 66 12.03 -10.92 2.90
C ARG A 66 10.56 -11.28 3.04
N GLU A 67 9.77 -10.89 2.06
CA GLU A 67 8.38 -11.33 1.89
C GLU A 67 8.24 -12.20 0.63
N GLY A 68 7.07 -12.76 0.41
CA GLY A 68 6.79 -13.60 -0.76
C GLY A 68 7.10 -12.90 -2.09
N ALA A 69 7.53 -13.66 -3.08
CA ALA A 69 7.95 -13.23 -4.41
C ALA A 69 9.20 -12.31 -4.46
N HIS A 70 9.87 -12.05 -3.33
CA HIS A 70 11.19 -11.42 -3.33
C HIS A 70 12.30 -12.47 -3.40
N SER A 71 13.29 -12.24 -4.25
CA SER A 71 14.50 -13.08 -4.32
C SER A 71 15.49 -12.79 -3.19
N GLU A 72 15.55 -11.52 -2.73
CA GLU A 72 16.50 -11.03 -1.74
C GLU A 72 15.82 -10.35 -0.54
N LYS A 73 16.57 -10.20 0.57
CA LYS A 73 16.15 -9.42 1.72
C LYS A 73 16.34 -7.93 1.46
N ARG A 74 15.26 -7.20 1.21
CA ARG A 74 15.31 -5.75 0.91
C ARG A 74 14.23 -4.92 1.61
N ILE A 75 13.53 -5.51 2.56
CA ILE A 75 12.39 -4.89 3.24
C ILE A 75 12.82 -4.49 4.64
N ILE A 76 12.74 -3.18 4.93
CA ILE A 76 12.87 -2.65 6.28
C ILE A 76 11.49 -2.50 6.92
N PHE A 77 11.42 -2.56 8.24
CA PHE A 77 10.15 -2.63 8.95
C PHE A 77 10.26 -2.05 10.37
N HIS A 78 9.11 -1.69 10.94
CA HIS A 78 8.96 -1.38 12.36
C HIS A 78 7.95 -2.37 12.94
N LYS A 79 8.44 -3.46 13.55
CA LYS A 79 7.59 -4.57 14.01
C LYS A 79 6.62 -5.01 12.90
N ASP A 80 5.34 -5.10 13.20
CA ASP A 80 4.26 -5.37 12.24
C ASP A 80 3.35 -4.16 11.97
N VAL A 81 3.84 -2.93 12.22
CA VAL A 81 3.07 -1.67 12.09
C VAL A 81 3.81 -0.57 11.33
N THR A 82 4.65 -0.92 10.37
CA THR A 82 5.49 -0.01 9.59
C THR A 82 4.73 1.18 8.99
N GLY A 83 3.58 0.93 8.37
CA GLY A 83 2.76 2.01 7.80
C GLY A 83 2.26 3.00 8.85
N LYS A 84 1.89 2.53 10.05
CA LYS A 84 1.50 3.39 11.18
C LYS A 84 2.68 4.25 11.65
N GLU A 85 3.86 3.66 11.75
CA GLU A 85 5.09 4.38 12.13
C GLU A 85 5.38 5.51 11.16
N ILE A 86 5.47 5.22 9.85
CA ILE A 86 5.75 6.21 8.81
C ILE A 86 4.70 7.33 8.83
N THR A 87 3.40 6.98 8.77
CA THR A 87 2.33 7.97 8.70
C THR A 87 2.28 8.88 9.93
N SER A 88 2.48 8.32 11.14
CA SER A 88 2.45 9.10 12.36
C SER A 88 3.61 10.09 12.45
N LYS A 89 4.81 9.69 12.00
CA LYS A 89 5.98 10.58 11.99
C LYS A 89 5.82 11.71 10.97
N LEU A 90 5.41 11.37 9.74
CA LEU A 90 5.15 12.39 8.71
C LEU A 90 4.07 13.38 9.17
N LEU A 91 2.95 12.90 9.72
CA LEU A 91 1.90 13.79 10.24
C LEU A 91 2.42 14.69 11.39
N THR A 92 3.29 14.15 12.24
CA THR A 92 3.91 14.94 13.31
C THR A 92 4.78 16.06 12.74
N GLN A 93 5.52 15.82 11.64
CA GLN A 93 6.31 16.86 11.00
C GLN A 93 5.43 17.90 10.30
N VAL A 94 4.40 17.45 9.57
CA VAL A 94 3.45 18.36 8.89
C VAL A 94 2.79 19.32 9.88
N LYS A 95 2.37 18.83 11.05
CA LYS A 95 1.74 19.65 12.11
C LYS A 95 2.64 20.74 12.71
N LYS A 96 3.95 20.69 12.45
CA LYS A 96 4.90 21.73 12.90
C LYS A 96 5.04 22.89 11.89
N LEU A 97 4.45 22.76 10.70
CA LEU A 97 4.58 23.75 9.64
C LEU A 97 3.45 24.79 9.75
N ASP A 98 3.82 26.05 10.02
CA ASP A 98 2.86 27.14 10.20
C ASP A 98 2.10 27.50 8.92
N ASN A 99 2.63 27.12 7.76
CA ASN A 99 2.03 27.37 6.44
C ASN A 99 1.14 26.22 5.93
N VAL A 100 0.83 25.22 6.78
CA VAL A 100 -0.04 24.10 6.44
C VAL A 100 -1.32 24.13 7.26
N ALA A 101 -2.47 24.16 6.58
CA ALA A 101 -3.79 24.03 7.20
C ALA A 101 -4.33 22.59 6.98
N ILE A 102 -4.79 21.96 8.05
CA ILE A 102 -5.40 20.61 8.00
C ILE A 102 -6.90 20.76 8.26
N TYR A 103 -7.71 20.36 7.30
CA TYR A 103 -9.17 20.35 7.38
C TYR A 103 -9.67 18.94 7.70
N GLU A 104 -9.86 18.65 8.98
CA GLU A 104 -10.48 17.37 9.41
C GLU A 104 -11.99 17.41 9.19
N TYR A 105 -12.60 16.22 9.02
CA TYR A 105 -14.05 16.07 8.79
C TYR A 105 -14.55 16.89 7.59
N THR A 106 -13.72 16.93 6.55
CA THR A 106 -13.99 17.69 5.33
C THR A 106 -13.81 16.73 4.14
N THR A 107 -14.86 16.55 3.36
CA THR A 107 -14.89 15.58 2.25
C THR A 107 -14.85 16.33 0.92
N MET A 108 -13.88 16.04 0.06
CA MET A 108 -13.88 16.51 -1.32
C MET A 108 -15.06 15.86 -2.09
N THR A 109 -15.90 16.69 -2.70
CA THR A 109 -17.05 16.25 -3.47
C THR A 109 -16.89 16.46 -4.97
N ASP A 110 -16.02 17.40 -5.38
CA ASP A 110 -15.73 17.70 -6.77
C ASP A 110 -14.43 18.52 -6.90
N ILE A 111 -14.03 18.84 -8.12
CA ILE A 111 -12.99 19.82 -8.45
C ILE A 111 -13.58 21.09 -9.07
N LEU A 112 -12.89 22.20 -8.89
CA LEU A 112 -13.16 23.45 -9.60
C LEU A 112 -12.43 23.40 -10.96
N VAL A 113 -13.17 23.53 -12.05
CA VAL A 113 -12.61 23.50 -13.41
C VAL A 113 -12.94 24.79 -14.13
N GLU A 114 -11.92 25.49 -14.63
CA GLU A 114 -12.05 26.67 -15.48
C GLU A 114 -11.13 26.48 -16.70
N ASP A 115 -11.63 26.77 -17.88
CA ASP A 115 -10.90 26.61 -19.16
C ASP A 115 -10.26 25.22 -19.40
N GLY A 116 -10.84 24.17 -18.81
CA GLY A 116 -10.33 22.79 -18.90
C GLY A 116 -9.18 22.46 -17.93
N GLU A 117 -8.87 23.32 -16.99
CA GLU A 117 -7.82 23.17 -15.98
C GLU A 117 -8.40 23.09 -14.58
N CYS A 118 -7.73 22.37 -13.68
CA CYS A 118 -8.07 22.33 -12.27
C CYS A 118 -7.67 23.63 -11.57
N LYS A 119 -8.61 24.25 -10.84
CA LYS A 119 -8.38 25.48 -10.05
C LYS A 119 -8.58 25.28 -8.56
N GLY A 120 -8.78 24.05 -8.13
CA GLY A 120 -9.03 23.69 -6.73
C GLY A 120 -10.09 22.62 -6.56
N ILE A 121 -10.72 22.59 -5.41
CA ILE A 121 -11.70 21.57 -5.05
C ILE A 121 -12.98 22.18 -4.49
N ILE A 122 -14.08 21.43 -4.62
CA ILE A 122 -15.31 21.63 -3.86
C ILE A 122 -15.31 20.60 -2.74
N ALA A 123 -15.50 21.03 -1.52
CA ALA A 123 -15.54 20.17 -0.35
C ALA A 123 -16.81 20.42 0.47
N GLU A 124 -17.25 19.38 1.18
CA GLU A 124 -18.34 19.45 2.15
C GLU A 124 -17.78 19.40 3.56
N LYS A 125 -18.21 20.31 4.40
CA LYS A 125 -17.91 20.34 5.82
C LYS A 125 -19.17 20.69 6.63
N ALA A 126 -19.58 19.80 7.51
CA ALA A 126 -20.77 19.96 8.37
C ALA A 126 -22.08 20.28 7.61
N GLY A 127 -22.20 19.79 6.36
CA GLY A 127 -23.36 20.02 5.49
C GLY A 127 -23.25 21.24 4.58
N ASP A 128 -22.22 22.07 4.74
CA ASP A 128 -21.97 23.24 3.89
C ASP A 128 -20.94 22.89 2.80
N LEU A 129 -21.21 23.33 1.57
CA LEU A 129 -20.25 23.25 0.47
C LEU A 129 -19.31 24.46 0.54
N ILE A 130 -18.02 24.19 0.43
CA ILE A 130 -16.95 25.18 0.41
C ILE A 130 -16.10 25.01 -0.85
N GLU A 131 -15.70 26.11 -1.46
CA GLU A 131 -14.76 26.14 -2.57
C GLU A 131 -13.37 26.47 -2.03
N ILE A 132 -12.37 25.67 -2.39
CA ILE A 132 -10.98 25.88 -2.00
C ILE A 132 -10.18 26.02 -3.29
N TYR A 133 -9.79 27.25 -3.59
CA TYR A 133 -8.97 27.56 -4.76
C TYR A 133 -7.50 27.30 -4.47
N ALA A 134 -6.85 26.65 -5.41
CA ALA A 134 -5.41 26.39 -5.38
C ALA A 134 -4.86 26.36 -6.81
N PRO A 135 -3.65 26.89 -7.02
CA PRO A 135 -3.02 26.83 -8.35
C PRO A 135 -2.66 25.41 -8.79
N ASP A 136 -2.40 24.49 -7.83
CA ASP A 136 -2.21 23.05 -8.09
C ASP A 136 -2.95 22.23 -7.03
N THR A 137 -3.49 21.11 -7.44
CA THR A 137 -4.20 20.16 -6.59
C THR A 137 -3.52 18.80 -6.69
N ILE A 138 -3.29 18.14 -5.55
CA ILE A 138 -2.73 16.78 -5.49
C ILE A 138 -3.78 15.86 -4.85
N TRP A 139 -4.23 14.85 -5.57
CA TRP A 139 -5.07 13.80 -5.04
C TRP A 139 -4.23 12.69 -4.41
N ALA A 140 -4.50 12.42 -3.13
CA ALA A 140 -3.93 11.29 -2.38
C ALA A 140 -5.06 10.52 -1.69
N SER A 141 -6.15 10.29 -2.41
CA SER A 141 -7.44 9.84 -1.87
C SER A 141 -7.52 8.33 -1.60
N GLY A 142 -6.44 7.59 -1.88
CA GLY A 142 -6.39 6.14 -1.66
C GLY A 142 -7.16 5.34 -2.71
N GLY A 143 -7.44 4.08 -2.40
CA GLY A 143 -8.01 3.12 -3.35
C GLY A 143 -9.53 2.96 -3.26
N ILE A 144 -10.00 1.75 -3.57
CA ILE A 144 -11.42 1.40 -3.74
C ILE A 144 -11.89 0.31 -2.76
N GLY A 145 -11.10 0.00 -1.74
CA GLY A 145 -11.34 -1.15 -0.87
C GLY A 145 -12.66 -1.13 -0.11
N GLY A 146 -13.21 0.06 0.14
CA GLY A 146 -14.52 0.23 0.78
C GLY A 146 -15.70 -0.30 -0.04
N LEU A 147 -15.52 -0.50 -1.36
CA LEU A 147 -16.53 -1.09 -2.24
C LEU A 147 -16.63 -2.61 -2.08
N TYR A 148 -15.68 -3.26 -1.40
CA TYR A 148 -15.61 -4.72 -1.28
C TYR A 148 -16.11 -5.19 0.08
N LYS A 149 -16.92 -6.26 0.08
CA LYS A 149 -17.42 -6.90 1.30
C LYS A 149 -16.30 -7.41 2.21
N HIS A 150 -15.23 -7.92 1.61
CA HIS A 150 -14.04 -8.39 2.32
C HIS A 150 -12.84 -7.57 1.85
N SER A 151 -12.40 -6.65 2.69
CA SER A 151 -11.27 -5.76 2.41
C SER A 151 -10.44 -5.48 3.65
N THR A 152 -9.14 -5.29 3.45
CA THR A 152 -8.21 -4.82 4.47
C THR A 152 -8.21 -3.30 4.61
N ASN A 153 -8.91 -2.60 3.71
CA ASN A 153 -9.00 -1.14 3.70
C ASN A 153 -10.16 -0.61 4.55
N PHE A 154 -10.12 0.67 4.84
CA PHE A 154 -11.20 1.34 5.53
C PHE A 154 -12.44 1.51 4.63
N PRO A 155 -13.67 1.43 5.19
CA PRO A 155 -14.90 1.52 4.39
C PRO A 155 -15.10 2.84 3.65
N HIS A 156 -14.46 3.93 4.07
CA HIS A 156 -14.55 5.24 3.41
C HIS A 156 -13.66 5.38 2.17
N LEU A 157 -12.84 4.39 1.85
CA LEU A 157 -12.03 4.39 0.62
C LEU A 157 -12.87 3.84 -0.54
N THR A 158 -13.69 4.68 -1.12
CA THR A 158 -14.72 4.31 -2.11
C THR A 158 -14.39 4.72 -3.54
N GLY A 159 -13.17 5.25 -3.77
CA GLY A 159 -12.73 5.64 -5.11
C GLY A 159 -13.36 6.95 -5.61
N ASP A 160 -13.68 7.89 -4.72
CA ASP A 160 -14.39 9.13 -5.06
C ASP A 160 -13.68 9.93 -6.16
N ALA A 161 -12.34 9.98 -6.13
CA ALA A 161 -11.57 10.64 -7.18
C ALA A 161 -11.73 9.99 -8.57
N LEU A 162 -12.04 8.69 -8.64
CA LEU A 162 -12.30 8.00 -9.91
C LEU A 162 -13.64 8.45 -10.52
N GLU A 163 -14.68 8.61 -9.69
CA GLU A 163 -15.98 9.11 -10.14
C GLU A 163 -15.88 10.58 -10.58
N ILE A 164 -15.15 11.41 -9.86
CA ILE A 164 -14.84 12.79 -10.25
C ILE A 164 -14.06 12.81 -11.57
N SER A 165 -13.08 11.92 -11.73
CA SER A 165 -12.31 11.79 -12.97
C SER A 165 -13.18 11.47 -14.17
N LYS A 166 -14.10 10.50 -14.03
CA LYS A 166 -15.07 10.16 -15.10
C LYS A 166 -15.94 11.36 -15.48
N LYS A 167 -16.43 12.10 -14.48
CA LYS A 167 -17.26 13.29 -14.68
C LYS A 167 -16.55 14.37 -15.51
N HIS A 168 -15.25 14.58 -15.28
CA HIS A 168 -14.46 15.62 -15.91
C HIS A 168 -13.58 15.13 -17.08
N GLY A 169 -13.72 13.88 -17.51
CA GLY A 169 -12.97 13.31 -18.64
C GLY A 169 -11.47 13.14 -18.36
N ILE A 170 -11.08 13.03 -17.10
CA ILE A 170 -9.70 12.75 -16.69
C ILE A 170 -9.41 11.27 -16.96
N ARG A 171 -8.24 10.99 -17.57
CA ARG A 171 -7.86 9.64 -17.98
C ARG A 171 -7.73 8.69 -16.79
N LEU A 172 -8.34 7.51 -16.92
CA LEU A 172 -8.25 6.39 -16.00
C LEU A 172 -7.62 5.20 -16.72
N ASP A 173 -6.79 4.42 -16.04
CA ASP A 173 -6.18 3.21 -16.57
C ASP A 173 -6.40 2.02 -15.62
N HIS A 174 -6.53 0.81 -16.18
CA HIS A 174 -6.49 -0.48 -15.48
C HIS A 174 -7.44 -0.60 -14.27
N LEU A 175 -8.70 -0.16 -14.41
CA LEU A 175 -9.69 -0.20 -13.33
C LEU A 175 -10.04 -1.61 -12.83
N ASP A 176 -9.65 -2.63 -13.56
CA ASP A 176 -9.78 -4.06 -13.23
C ASP A 176 -8.57 -4.63 -12.47
N TYR A 177 -7.47 -3.87 -12.32
CA TYR A 177 -6.28 -4.33 -11.61
C TYR A 177 -6.44 -4.20 -10.08
N VAL A 178 -7.02 -5.21 -9.48
CA VAL A 178 -7.29 -5.27 -8.03
C VAL A 178 -6.55 -6.45 -7.42
N GLN A 179 -5.71 -6.18 -6.43
CA GLN A 179 -4.97 -7.21 -5.70
C GLN A 179 -5.80 -7.75 -4.53
N ILE A 180 -5.85 -9.08 -4.46
CA ILE A 180 -6.40 -9.81 -3.32
C ILE A 180 -5.24 -10.25 -2.44
N HIS A 181 -5.30 -9.94 -1.13
CA HIS A 181 -4.34 -10.48 -0.17
C HIS A 181 -4.78 -11.87 0.27
N PRO A 182 -3.90 -12.87 0.24
CA PRO A 182 -4.25 -14.26 0.54
C PRO A 182 -4.73 -14.48 1.98
N THR A 183 -4.12 -13.79 2.95
CA THR A 183 -4.29 -14.11 4.37
C THR A 183 -4.81 -12.92 5.18
N THR A 184 -6.10 -12.89 5.43
CA THR A 184 -6.73 -12.03 6.43
C THR A 184 -7.43 -12.90 7.46
N LEU A 185 -7.50 -12.46 8.72
CA LEU A 185 -8.20 -13.22 9.74
C LEU A 185 -9.69 -13.31 9.39
N TYR A 186 -10.19 -14.54 9.30
CA TYR A 186 -11.62 -14.75 9.07
C TYR A 186 -12.43 -14.31 10.28
N SER A 187 -13.47 -13.54 10.05
CA SER A 187 -14.43 -13.14 11.09
C SER A 187 -15.84 -13.07 10.50
N LYS A 188 -16.84 -13.47 11.29
CA LYS A 188 -18.25 -13.28 10.95
C LYS A 188 -18.73 -11.85 11.20
N LYS A 189 -17.94 -11.04 11.93
CA LYS A 189 -18.24 -9.63 12.19
C LYS A 189 -18.13 -8.83 10.89
N PRO A 190 -19.01 -7.87 10.63
CA PRO A 190 -18.86 -6.96 9.50
C PRO A 190 -17.67 -6.01 9.69
N GLY A 191 -17.19 -5.39 8.62
CA GLY A 191 -16.17 -4.37 8.63
C GLY A 191 -14.81 -4.82 8.06
N ARG A 192 -13.81 -4.01 8.36
CA ARG A 192 -12.45 -4.21 7.88
C ARG A 192 -11.86 -5.54 8.32
N ARG A 193 -11.28 -6.28 7.37
CA ARG A 193 -10.57 -7.53 7.68
C ARG A 193 -9.19 -7.23 8.26
N PHE A 194 -8.85 -7.93 9.34
CA PHE A 194 -7.52 -7.81 9.92
C PHE A 194 -6.50 -8.55 9.06
N LEU A 195 -5.47 -7.84 8.62
CA LEU A 195 -4.42 -8.40 7.79
C LEU A 195 -3.48 -9.27 8.63
N ILE A 196 -3.31 -10.53 8.23
CA ILE A 196 -2.17 -11.34 8.66
C ILE A 196 -1.06 -11.12 7.64
N SER A 197 -0.07 -10.34 8.02
CA SER A 197 1.01 -9.89 7.13
C SER A 197 1.65 -11.04 6.36
N GLU A 198 2.07 -10.76 5.14
CA GLU A 198 2.83 -11.71 4.32
C GLU A 198 4.15 -12.12 4.98
N SER A 199 4.75 -11.24 5.78
CA SER A 199 5.95 -11.54 6.57
C SER A 199 5.77 -12.78 7.47
N VAL A 200 4.56 -13.05 7.95
CA VAL A 200 4.26 -14.27 8.75
C VAL A 200 4.49 -15.53 7.93
N ARG A 201 4.11 -15.54 6.64
CA ARG A 201 4.43 -16.63 5.72
C ARG A 201 5.91 -16.66 5.36
N GLY A 202 6.52 -15.49 5.21
CA GLY A 202 7.96 -15.34 5.01
C GLY A 202 8.80 -15.92 6.15
N GLU A 203 8.33 -15.86 7.39
CA GLU A 203 8.98 -16.45 8.58
C GLU A 203 8.68 -17.95 8.74
N GLY A 204 7.80 -18.55 7.91
CA GLY A 204 7.59 -20.00 7.89
C GLY A 204 6.19 -20.49 8.24
N ALA A 205 5.20 -19.60 8.34
CA ALA A 205 3.81 -20.04 8.48
C ALA A 205 3.32 -20.74 7.21
N ILE A 206 2.53 -21.80 7.40
CA ILE A 206 2.03 -22.64 6.31
C ILE A 206 0.49 -22.63 6.24
N LEU A 207 -0.02 -22.78 5.02
CA LEU A 207 -1.45 -22.87 4.73
C LEU A 207 -1.91 -24.34 4.73
N LEU A 208 -2.95 -24.61 5.52
CA LEU A 208 -3.49 -25.94 5.71
C LEU A 208 -4.97 -26.02 5.30
N ASN A 209 -5.33 -27.14 4.68
CA ASN A 209 -6.71 -27.49 4.39
C ASN A 209 -7.44 -27.98 5.66
N ARG A 210 -8.73 -28.35 5.52
CA ARG A 210 -9.54 -28.89 6.62
C ARG A 210 -8.93 -30.10 7.31
N LYS A 211 -8.09 -30.87 6.61
CA LYS A 211 -7.46 -32.10 7.15
C LYS A 211 -6.07 -31.83 7.78
N GLY A 212 -5.60 -30.61 7.75
CA GLY A 212 -4.25 -30.25 8.20
C GLY A 212 -3.15 -30.54 7.18
N GLU A 213 -3.48 -30.66 5.90
CA GLU A 213 -2.52 -30.91 4.82
C GLU A 213 -2.17 -29.58 4.14
N ARG A 214 -0.87 -29.33 3.93
CA ARG A 214 -0.37 -28.19 3.14
C ARG A 214 -0.77 -28.36 1.67
N PHE A 215 -1.27 -27.32 1.02
CA PHE A 215 -1.83 -27.41 -0.34
C PHE A 215 -1.20 -26.42 -1.35
N VAL A 216 -0.38 -25.47 -0.90
CA VAL A 216 0.26 -24.46 -1.76
C VAL A 216 1.62 -24.07 -1.20
N ASP A 217 2.51 -23.55 -2.06
CA ASP A 217 3.71 -22.83 -1.62
C ASP A 217 3.30 -21.39 -1.29
N GLU A 218 3.42 -21.02 -0.02
CA GLU A 218 2.97 -19.75 0.55
C GLU A 218 3.78 -18.53 0.09
N LEU A 219 4.95 -18.77 -0.52
CA LEU A 219 5.86 -17.73 -1.00
C LEU A 219 5.66 -17.37 -2.49
N LEU A 220 4.73 -18.03 -3.17
CA LEU A 220 4.31 -17.66 -4.51
C LEU A 220 3.65 -16.26 -4.54
N PRO A 221 3.52 -15.63 -5.72
CA PRO A 221 2.79 -14.37 -5.87
C PRO A 221 1.38 -14.41 -5.27
N ARG A 222 0.91 -13.27 -4.79
CA ARG A 222 -0.36 -13.15 -4.03
C ARG A 222 -1.57 -13.68 -4.77
N ASP A 223 -1.67 -13.40 -6.06
CA ASP A 223 -2.76 -13.85 -6.92
C ASP A 223 -2.79 -15.39 -7.03
N VAL A 224 -1.62 -16.03 -7.14
CA VAL A 224 -1.48 -17.50 -7.20
C VAL A 224 -1.91 -18.11 -5.86
N VAL A 225 -1.41 -17.56 -4.74
CA VAL A 225 -1.77 -18.08 -3.40
C VAL A 225 -3.25 -17.84 -3.09
N ALA A 226 -3.79 -16.67 -3.42
CA ALA A 226 -5.20 -16.36 -3.20
C ALA A 226 -6.12 -17.29 -4.01
N ARG A 227 -5.78 -17.58 -5.27
CA ARG A 227 -6.51 -18.53 -6.11
C ARG A 227 -6.49 -19.93 -5.51
N ALA A 228 -5.33 -20.41 -5.09
CA ALA A 228 -5.20 -21.73 -4.44
C ALA A 228 -6.05 -21.82 -3.15
N ILE A 229 -6.14 -20.73 -2.37
CA ILE A 229 -6.99 -20.69 -1.19
C ILE A 229 -8.47 -20.76 -1.58
N TYR A 230 -8.94 -20.00 -2.57
CA TYR A 230 -10.34 -20.09 -3.02
C TYR A 230 -10.69 -21.49 -3.51
N GLU A 231 -9.84 -22.12 -4.33
CA GLU A 231 -10.03 -23.49 -4.79
C GLU A 231 -10.07 -24.49 -3.64
N GLN A 232 -9.24 -24.30 -2.60
CA GLN A 232 -9.23 -25.18 -1.44
C GLN A 232 -10.47 -24.97 -0.55
N MET A 233 -10.93 -23.71 -0.38
CA MET A 233 -12.16 -23.41 0.34
C MET A 233 -13.36 -24.11 -0.33
N GLU A 234 -13.44 -24.10 -1.65
CA GLU A 234 -14.49 -24.79 -2.41
C GLU A 234 -14.41 -26.30 -2.22
N LYS A 235 -13.23 -26.92 -2.33
CA LYS A 235 -13.02 -28.37 -2.11
C LYS A 235 -13.39 -28.82 -0.71
N ASP A 236 -13.13 -27.98 0.29
CA ASP A 236 -13.39 -28.31 1.70
C ASP A 236 -14.81 -27.96 2.14
N ASP A 237 -15.60 -27.26 1.30
CA ASP A 237 -16.88 -26.66 1.64
C ASP A 237 -16.78 -25.80 2.93
N MET A 238 -15.75 -24.93 2.98
CA MET A 238 -15.41 -24.11 4.13
C MET A 238 -15.26 -22.63 3.73
N PRO A 239 -15.70 -21.66 4.58
CA PRO A 239 -15.56 -20.24 4.28
C PRO A 239 -14.15 -19.68 4.57
N TYR A 240 -13.18 -20.51 4.90
CA TYR A 240 -11.78 -20.18 5.19
C TYR A 240 -10.88 -21.40 5.04
N VAL A 241 -9.58 -21.18 5.03
CA VAL A 241 -8.55 -22.19 5.26
C VAL A 241 -7.82 -21.88 6.56
N HIS A 242 -6.89 -22.73 6.98
CA HIS A 242 -6.12 -22.50 8.19
C HIS A 242 -4.72 -22.00 7.88
N LEU A 243 -4.19 -21.15 8.75
CA LEU A 243 -2.79 -20.75 8.79
C LEU A 243 -2.17 -21.28 10.09
N SER A 244 -1.08 -22.03 9.98
CA SER A 244 -0.32 -22.55 11.11
C SER A 244 1.00 -21.79 11.26
N LEU A 245 1.30 -21.33 12.49
CA LEU A 245 2.56 -20.72 12.86
C LEU A 245 3.47 -21.68 13.66
N GLU A 246 3.18 -22.99 13.66
CA GLU A 246 3.92 -23.99 14.45
C GLU A 246 5.42 -24.08 14.09
N ASN A 247 5.79 -23.69 12.87
CA ASN A 247 7.18 -23.68 12.41
C ASN A 247 7.95 -22.42 12.84
N ILE A 248 7.30 -21.46 13.47
CA ILE A 248 7.91 -20.22 13.94
C ILE A 248 8.03 -20.28 15.46
N ASP A 249 9.22 -20.04 15.99
CA ASP A 249 9.41 -20.04 17.44
C ASP A 249 8.63 -18.88 18.10
N LYS A 250 8.19 -19.13 19.33
CA LYS A 250 7.34 -18.20 20.09
C LYS A 250 8.02 -16.82 20.29
N LYS A 251 9.34 -16.79 20.45
CA LYS A 251 10.08 -15.54 20.65
C LYS A 251 10.00 -14.69 19.37
N THR A 252 10.24 -15.29 18.23
CA THR A 252 10.10 -14.63 16.92
C THR A 252 8.68 -14.08 16.71
N ILE A 253 7.63 -14.87 17.03
CA ILE A 253 6.24 -14.40 16.94
C ILE A 253 6.02 -13.15 17.81
N MET A 254 6.51 -13.16 19.05
CA MET A 254 6.31 -12.07 20.00
C MET A 254 7.12 -10.81 19.65
N GLU A 255 8.29 -10.97 19.05
CA GLU A 255 9.19 -9.86 18.67
C GLU A 255 8.82 -9.25 17.32
N HIS A 256 8.50 -10.08 16.31
CA HIS A 256 8.23 -9.61 14.95
C HIS A 256 6.75 -9.26 14.71
N PHE A 257 5.82 -9.96 15.37
CA PHE A 257 4.38 -9.85 15.13
C PHE A 257 3.55 -9.58 16.39
N PRO A 258 3.97 -8.66 17.30
CA PRO A 258 3.28 -8.47 18.56
C PRO A 258 1.83 -8.02 18.41
N ASN A 259 1.52 -7.18 17.42
CA ASN A 259 0.15 -6.71 17.19
C ASN A 259 -0.72 -7.79 16.54
N ILE A 260 -0.16 -8.61 15.64
CA ILE A 260 -0.88 -9.76 15.06
C ILE A 260 -1.21 -10.76 16.17
N TYR A 261 -0.24 -11.10 17.02
CA TYR A 261 -0.45 -11.97 18.17
C TYR A 261 -1.57 -11.47 19.07
N GLN A 262 -1.46 -10.20 19.50
CA GLN A 262 -2.44 -9.59 20.39
C GLN A 262 -3.85 -9.56 19.78
N HIS A 263 -3.98 -9.17 18.51
CA HIS A 263 -5.27 -9.11 17.85
C HIS A 263 -5.90 -10.49 17.68
N CYS A 264 -5.13 -11.52 17.33
CA CYS A 264 -5.62 -12.89 17.26
C CYS A 264 -6.11 -13.38 18.62
N LEU A 265 -5.40 -13.06 19.72
CA LEU A 265 -5.86 -13.38 21.08
C LEU A 265 -7.21 -12.69 21.42
N GLU A 266 -7.38 -11.43 21.06
CA GLU A 266 -8.62 -10.67 21.27
C GLU A 266 -9.81 -11.29 20.49
N GLU A 267 -9.54 -11.89 19.33
CA GLU A 267 -10.52 -12.65 18.55
C GLU A 267 -10.65 -14.13 18.98
N GLY A 268 -9.91 -14.56 20.02
CA GLY A 268 -10.02 -15.87 20.64
C GLY A 268 -9.05 -16.93 20.13
N TYR A 269 -8.00 -16.53 19.41
CA TYR A 269 -7.00 -17.45 18.84
C TYR A 269 -5.60 -17.22 19.41
N ASP A 270 -4.99 -18.26 20.01
CA ASP A 270 -3.58 -18.26 20.38
C ASP A 270 -2.75 -18.87 19.26
N VAL A 271 -2.18 -18.02 18.40
CA VAL A 271 -1.41 -18.43 17.21
C VAL A 271 -0.17 -19.28 17.53
N THR A 272 0.25 -19.31 18.81
CA THR A 272 1.36 -20.16 19.27
C THR A 272 0.94 -21.58 19.66
N LYS A 273 -0.35 -21.89 19.63
CA LYS A 273 -0.93 -23.16 20.08
C LYS A 273 -1.94 -23.77 19.12
N GLU A 274 -2.50 -22.98 18.22
CA GLU A 274 -3.57 -23.42 17.34
C GLU A 274 -3.47 -22.77 15.96
N TRP A 275 -4.08 -23.39 14.97
CA TRP A 275 -4.25 -22.83 13.64
C TRP A 275 -5.29 -21.73 13.65
N ILE A 276 -5.06 -20.66 12.88
CA ILE A 276 -6.02 -19.57 12.76
C ILE A 276 -6.78 -19.63 11.43
N PRO A 277 -8.07 -19.28 11.40
CA PRO A 277 -8.83 -19.24 10.15
C PRO A 277 -8.44 -18.00 9.34
N VAL A 278 -8.10 -18.20 8.06
CA VAL A 278 -7.76 -17.11 7.16
C VAL A 278 -8.54 -17.18 5.86
N VAL A 279 -8.81 -16.02 5.27
CA VAL A 279 -9.57 -15.86 4.03
C VAL A 279 -8.95 -14.76 3.17
N PRO A 280 -8.95 -14.90 1.84
CA PRO A 280 -8.53 -13.82 0.95
C PRO A 280 -9.46 -12.62 1.04
N ALA A 281 -8.90 -11.41 0.90
CA ALA A 281 -9.66 -10.16 0.89
C ALA A 281 -9.02 -9.14 -0.05
N GLN A 282 -9.84 -8.23 -0.59
CA GLN A 282 -9.33 -7.10 -1.35
C GLN A 282 -8.30 -6.33 -0.49
N HIS A 283 -7.18 -5.93 -1.10
CA HIS A 283 -6.08 -5.33 -0.35
C HIS A 283 -5.50 -4.08 -1.00
N TYR A 284 -5.29 -4.06 -2.31
CA TYR A 284 -4.67 -2.95 -3.02
C TYR A 284 -5.27 -2.78 -4.41
N PHE A 285 -5.33 -1.55 -4.89
CA PHE A 285 -5.79 -1.18 -6.21
C PHE A 285 -4.60 -0.67 -7.04
N MET A 286 -4.22 -1.40 -8.10
CA MET A 286 -3.08 -1.03 -8.95
C MET A 286 -3.47 -0.15 -10.12
N GLY A 287 -4.74 -0.14 -10.50
CA GLY A 287 -5.29 0.82 -11.46
C GLY A 287 -5.55 2.18 -10.84
N GLY A 288 -6.24 3.04 -11.56
CA GLY A 288 -6.63 4.36 -11.05
C GLY A 288 -6.49 5.49 -12.04
N ILE A 289 -6.25 6.67 -11.54
CA ILE A 289 -6.02 7.89 -12.33
C ILE A 289 -4.67 7.76 -13.02
N TRP A 290 -4.68 7.77 -14.36
CA TRP A 290 -3.44 7.78 -15.13
C TRP A 290 -2.60 9.00 -14.79
N VAL A 291 -1.31 8.80 -14.60
CA VAL A 291 -0.34 9.86 -14.36
C VAL A 291 0.95 9.62 -15.16
N ASP A 292 1.65 10.71 -15.45
CA ASP A 292 3.00 10.65 -15.99
C ASP A 292 4.05 10.36 -14.89
N LYS A 293 5.33 10.44 -15.24
CA LYS A 293 6.46 10.14 -14.33
C LYS A 293 6.62 11.15 -13.19
N ASP A 294 5.98 12.30 -13.27
CA ASP A 294 5.97 13.34 -12.25
C ASP A 294 4.61 13.44 -11.55
N SER A 295 3.77 12.41 -11.70
CA SER A 295 2.42 12.28 -11.12
C SER A 295 1.39 13.29 -11.63
N HIS A 296 1.65 13.94 -12.76
CA HIS A 296 0.69 14.83 -13.40
C HIS A 296 -0.39 14.01 -14.12
N THR A 297 -1.64 14.36 -13.93
CA THR A 297 -2.78 13.72 -14.60
C THR A 297 -2.96 14.22 -16.03
N SER A 298 -4.00 13.77 -16.73
CA SER A 298 -4.38 14.31 -18.05
C SER A 298 -5.05 15.69 -17.98
N MET A 299 -5.26 16.26 -16.78
CA MET A 299 -5.81 17.60 -16.56
C MET A 299 -4.72 18.51 -15.97
N ASN A 300 -4.51 19.68 -16.58
CA ASN A 300 -3.53 20.66 -16.07
C ASN A 300 -3.81 21.04 -14.62
N HIS A 301 -2.75 21.27 -13.85
CA HIS A 301 -2.79 21.65 -12.44
C HIS A 301 -3.42 20.60 -11.50
N LEU A 302 -3.56 19.34 -11.98
CA LEU A 302 -4.05 18.23 -11.18
C LEU A 302 -3.06 17.08 -11.20
N TYR A 303 -2.65 16.66 -10.03
CA TYR A 303 -1.74 15.56 -9.76
C TYR A 303 -2.45 14.46 -8.98
N ALA A 304 -1.99 13.22 -9.10
CA ALA A 304 -2.47 12.11 -8.29
C ALA A 304 -1.30 11.23 -7.84
N VAL A 305 -1.28 10.86 -6.55
CA VAL A 305 -0.19 10.11 -5.92
C VAL A 305 -0.72 8.98 -5.03
N GLY A 306 0.09 7.93 -4.85
CA GLY A 306 -0.27 6.76 -4.07
C GLY A 306 -1.37 5.92 -4.73
N GLU A 307 -2.12 5.16 -3.96
CA GLU A 307 -3.05 4.13 -4.45
C GLU A 307 -4.18 4.66 -5.34
N THR A 308 -4.46 5.97 -5.33
CA THR A 308 -5.45 6.56 -6.25
C THR A 308 -4.92 6.71 -7.68
N SER A 309 -3.60 6.69 -7.87
CA SER A 309 -2.91 6.89 -9.15
C SER A 309 -2.49 5.58 -9.80
N CYS A 310 -2.49 5.56 -11.13
CA CYS A 310 -1.92 4.49 -11.95
C CYS A 310 -0.68 5.01 -12.69
N ASN A 311 0.50 4.86 -12.08
CA ASN A 311 1.80 5.22 -12.67
C ASN A 311 2.52 4.04 -13.34
N GLY A 312 1.88 2.86 -13.33
CA GLY A 312 2.39 1.66 -13.97
C GLY A 312 3.47 0.89 -13.19
N VAL A 313 3.85 1.33 -11.98
CA VAL A 313 4.89 0.62 -11.18
C VAL A 313 4.50 -0.82 -10.87
N HIS A 314 3.23 -1.08 -10.60
CA HIS A 314 2.79 -2.36 -10.05
C HIS A 314 2.33 -3.39 -11.09
N GLY A 315 2.11 -2.99 -12.35
CA GLY A 315 1.52 -3.88 -13.34
C GLY A 315 0.18 -4.46 -12.87
N ALA A 316 -0.11 -5.68 -13.28
CA ALA A 316 -1.38 -6.35 -12.93
C ALA A 316 -1.41 -6.93 -11.51
N ASN A 317 -0.26 -7.04 -10.82
CA ASN A 317 -0.19 -7.55 -9.46
C ASN A 317 1.04 -6.98 -8.73
N ARG A 318 0.82 -6.34 -7.58
CA ARG A 318 1.84 -5.61 -6.83
C ARG A 318 2.78 -6.54 -6.06
N LEU A 319 4.10 -6.34 -6.20
CA LEU A 319 5.07 -6.94 -5.29
C LEU A 319 4.88 -6.40 -3.87
N ALA A 320 4.96 -7.27 -2.87
CA ALA A 320 4.79 -6.90 -1.47
C ALA A 320 5.75 -5.77 -1.05
N SER A 321 5.31 -4.89 -0.17
CA SER A 321 6.09 -3.77 0.41
C SER A 321 6.57 -2.69 -0.59
N ASN A 322 6.15 -2.73 -1.87
CA ASN A 322 6.43 -1.68 -2.85
C ASN A 322 5.48 -0.47 -2.74
N SER A 323 4.26 -0.63 -2.21
CA SER A 323 3.26 0.45 -2.25
C SER A 323 3.62 1.68 -1.42
N LEU A 324 4.18 1.50 -0.23
CA LEU A 324 4.63 2.64 0.59
C LEU A 324 5.78 3.39 -0.08
N LEU A 325 6.73 2.66 -0.67
CA LEU A 325 7.83 3.27 -1.41
C LEU A 325 7.33 4.04 -2.63
N GLU A 326 6.47 3.43 -3.45
CA GLU A 326 5.86 4.06 -4.61
C GLU A 326 5.18 5.37 -4.24
N SER A 327 4.31 5.35 -3.23
CA SER A 327 3.57 6.53 -2.78
C SER A 327 4.50 7.68 -2.36
N LEU A 328 5.57 7.38 -1.64
CA LEU A 328 6.54 8.38 -1.16
C LEU A 328 7.39 8.94 -2.30
N VAL A 329 7.89 8.07 -3.19
CA VAL A 329 8.72 8.48 -4.34
C VAL A 329 7.93 9.42 -5.26
N PHE A 330 6.73 9.01 -5.65
CA PHE A 330 5.94 9.79 -6.62
C PHE A 330 5.30 11.04 -6.00
N ALA A 331 4.97 11.04 -4.70
CA ALA A 331 4.57 12.26 -4.00
C ALA A 331 5.71 13.29 -3.95
N LYS A 332 6.95 12.85 -3.70
CA LYS A 332 8.14 13.73 -3.73
C LYS A 332 8.35 14.31 -5.13
N ARG A 333 8.23 13.49 -6.18
CA ARG A 333 8.36 13.93 -7.58
C ARG A 333 7.29 14.97 -7.95
N ALA A 334 6.03 14.74 -7.58
CA ALA A 334 4.95 15.72 -7.78
C ALA A 334 5.29 17.07 -7.14
N ALA A 335 5.73 17.06 -5.89
CA ALA A 335 6.11 18.27 -5.17
C ALA A 335 7.30 19.00 -5.80
N GLU A 336 8.32 18.26 -6.27
CA GLU A 336 9.48 18.81 -6.95
C GLU A 336 9.09 19.42 -8.32
N LYS A 337 8.20 18.75 -9.06
CA LYS A 337 7.67 19.24 -10.34
C LYS A 337 6.91 20.55 -10.17
N ILE A 338 5.94 20.59 -9.26
CA ILE A 338 5.16 21.80 -8.93
C ILE A 338 6.10 22.96 -8.54
N LYS A 339 7.09 22.68 -7.68
CA LYS A 339 8.07 23.70 -7.26
C LYS A 339 8.88 24.24 -8.44
N SER A 340 9.30 23.38 -9.36
CA SER A 340 10.06 23.78 -10.55
C SER A 340 9.24 24.68 -11.46
N GLU A 341 8.02 24.30 -11.79
CA GLU A 341 7.11 25.06 -12.66
C GLU A 341 6.80 26.44 -12.09
N ARG A 342 6.51 26.54 -10.79
CA ARG A 342 6.26 27.84 -10.13
C ARG A 342 7.48 28.74 -10.10
N ASN A 343 8.68 28.19 -9.94
CA ASN A 343 9.89 28.99 -9.99
C ASN A 343 10.18 29.54 -11.41
N GLU A 344 9.70 28.88 -12.45
CA GLU A 344 9.79 29.37 -13.83
C GLU A 344 8.79 30.48 -14.08
N GLU A 345 7.54 30.34 -13.60
CA GLU A 345 6.50 31.39 -13.70
C GLU A 345 6.89 32.70 -13.00
N ILE A 346 7.57 32.64 -11.84
CA ILE A 346 8.01 33.82 -11.10
C ILE A 346 9.17 34.54 -11.83
N LYS A 347 9.88 33.88 -12.74
CA LYS A 347 11.00 34.48 -13.49
C LYS A 347 10.57 35.18 -14.78
N VAL A 348 9.33 35.06 -15.21
CA VAL A 348 8.72 35.74 -16.36
C VAL A 348 8.00 37.00 -15.89
#